data_87b0cc717116eb8b551486e73abb2fb7
#
_entry.id   87b0cc717116eb8b551486e73abb2fb7
#
_cell.length_a   1.000
_cell.length_b   1.000
_cell.length_c   1.000
_cell.angle_alpha   90.00
_cell.angle_beta   90.00
_cell.angle_gamma   90.00
#
_symmetry.space_group_name_H-M   'P 1'
#
loop_
_entity.id
_entity.type
_entity.pdbx_description
1 polymer ?
#
loop_
_entity_poly.entity_id
_entity_poly.type
_entity_poly.pdbx_seq_one_letter_code
_entity_poly.pdbx_strand_id
1 'polypeptide(L)'
;MPDFLSFINEILWGSVMIYLLLGAGIWFSWQTRGIQFRYVRKFGRSLKKSLHPQPGGLTSFQALCTSLAARVGSGNLAGVTLAIATGGPGAVFWMWVSALLGMASSFAECSLAQLYKERDSRGQFRGGPAWYMARGLGMRWMGVLFSILLLLAYGFIFNTVQANSVAHALRYAFDLPAAVSGGVLAVVVLLAILRGLRGVARLMQWIVPFMALLWIATSLLIGLWHITALPTIFATIFRCAFGWQEAAAGAVGYTISQALTSGFQRGMFSNEAGMGSSPNAAAAAASWPPHPAAQGIVQMIGVFIDAIVICTASAIIVMLAPRPDNEYTLNGIQDLQHAMSVLVGGWGAGFIALIVLLFAFSSIVANYVYAENNLVFLRLDKPRYIWGLRILTVLMVLLGTMVSLPVVWQSADIIMALMAMTNLTAILLLSPTVRIIASDYLRQRRLGIQPTFDATRYPDIDQQLAPGAWNELPRE
;
A
#
# COMPACT_ATOMS: atom_id res chain seq x y z
N MET A 1 -24.78 -11.43 -10.09
CA MET A 1 -23.46 -11.46 -9.44
C MET A 1 -22.94 -10.06 -9.10
N PRO A 2 -22.92 -9.07 -9.98
CA PRO A 2 -22.53 -7.70 -9.63
C PRO A 2 -23.34 -7.11 -8.47
N ASP A 3 -24.65 -7.30 -8.45
CA ASP A 3 -25.54 -6.78 -7.41
C ASP A 3 -25.22 -7.33 -6.01
N PHE A 4 -24.82 -8.61 -5.92
CA PHE A 4 -24.43 -9.22 -4.65
C PHE A 4 -23.09 -8.67 -4.13
N LEU A 5 -22.10 -8.50 -5.00
CA LEU A 5 -20.82 -7.90 -4.64
C LEU A 5 -20.99 -6.44 -4.23
N SER A 6 -21.83 -5.70 -4.93
CA SER A 6 -22.16 -4.31 -4.62
C SER A 6 -22.82 -4.18 -3.25
N PHE A 7 -23.79 -5.05 -2.93
CA PHE A 7 -24.45 -5.09 -1.63
C PHE A 7 -23.48 -5.36 -0.47
N ILE A 8 -22.56 -6.33 -0.63
CA ILE A 8 -21.55 -6.60 0.39
C ILE A 8 -20.61 -5.41 0.58
N ASN A 9 -20.18 -4.77 -0.51
CA ASN A 9 -19.32 -3.60 -0.46
C ASN A 9 -20.01 -2.44 0.27
N GLU A 10 -21.29 -2.20 0.02
CA GLU A 10 -22.04 -1.15 0.68
C GLU A 10 -22.11 -1.36 2.20
N ILE A 11 -22.36 -2.59 2.66
CA ILE A 11 -22.32 -2.91 4.09
C ILE A 11 -20.93 -2.69 4.69
N LEU A 12 -19.90 -3.23 4.05
CA LEU A 12 -18.55 -3.17 4.59
C LEU A 12 -18.01 -1.74 4.64
N TRP A 13 -18.13 -1.00 3.56
CA TRP A 13 -17.55 0.34 3.43
C TRP A 13 -18.47 1.45 3.93
N GLY A 14 -19.78 1.28 3.82
CA GLY A 14 -20.73 2.29 4.26
C GLY A 14 -20.83 2.47 5.78
N SER A 15 -20.57 1.40 6.54
CA SER A 15 -20.86 1.44 7.99
C SER A 15 -19.72 0.94 8.88
N VAL A 16 -18.85 0.04 8.44
CA VAL A 16 -17.88 -0.60 9.33
C VAL A 16 -16.47 -0.06 9.13
N MET A 17 -16.00 -0.10 7.90
CA MET A 17 -14.59 0.16 7.59
C MET A 17 -14.17 1.59 7.86
N ILE A 18 -15.00 2.56 7.53
CA ILE A 18 -14.67 3.98 7.72
C ILE A 18 -14.46 4.28 9.19
N TYR A 19 -15.39 3.82 10.06
CA TYR A 19 -15.28 4.04 11.50
C TYR A 19 -14.08 3.30 12.10
N LEU A 20 -13.79 2.10 11.64
CA LEU A 20 -12.67 1.32 12.11
C LEU A 20 -11.32 1.97 11.72
N LEU A 21 -11.21 2.43 10.47
CA LEU A 21 -10.01 3.12 9.97
C LEU A 21 -9.77 4.46 10.68
N LEU A 22 -10.82 5.27 10.80
CA LEU A 22 -10.77 6.54 11.53
C LEU A 22 -10.42 6.31 12.99
N GLY A 23 -11.13 5.39 13.65
CA GLY A 23 -10.92 5.07 15.07
C GLY A 23 -9.52 4.57 15.35
N ALA A 24 -9.02 3.60 14.58
CA ALA A 24 -7.67 3.08 14.74
C ALA A 24 -6.60 4.15 14.44
N GLY A 25 -6.77 4.92 13.37
CA GLY A 25 -5.84 5.99 13.00
C GLY A 25 -5.76 7.08 14.05
N ILE A 26 -6.88 7.53 14.60
CA ILE A 26 -6.95 8.51 15.69
C ILE A 26 -6.33 7.93 16.97
N TRP A 27 -6.68 6.68 17.31
CA TRP A 27 -6.15 5.99 18.48
C TRP A 27 -4.63 5.90 18.46
N PHE A 28 -4.06 5.39 17.37
CA PHE A 28 -2.61 5.28 17.25
C PHE A 28 -1.93 6.63 17.13
N SER A 29 -2.55 7.62 16.50
CA SER A 29 -2.02 9.00 16.48
C SER A 29 -1.92 9.57 17.89
N TRP A 30 -2.95 9.38 18.70
CA TRP A 30 -2.96 9.83 20.09
C TRP A 30 -1.95 9.05 20.93
N GLN A 31 -1.96 7.73 20.85
CA GLN A 31 -1.11 6.85 21.66
C GLN A 31 0.38 7.04 21.37
N THR A 32 0.76 7.31 20.12
CA THR A 32 2.13 7.59 19.70
C THR A 32 2.49 9.06 19.74
N ARG A 33 1.61 9.91 20.31
CA ARG A 33 1.77 11.35 20.43
C ARG A 33 2.01 12.06 19.09
N GLY A 34 1.26 11.67 18.06
CA GLY A 34 1.33 12.24 16.73
C GLY A 34 2.67 11.97 16.04
N ILE A 35 3.15 10.73 16.08
CA ILE A 35 4.45 10.34 15.54
C ILE A 35 4.61 10.74 14.07
N GLN A 36 3.55 10.63 13.26
CA GLN A 36 3.57 11.00 11.85
C GLN A 36 3.91 12.49 11.65
N PHE A 37 3.36 13.39 12.45
CA PHE A 37 3.63 14.83 12.35
C PHE A 37 5.00 15.21 12.88
N ARG A 38 5.46 14.54 13.93
CA ARG A 38 6.76 14.80 14.57
C ARG A 38 7.94 14.35 13.73
N TYR A 39 7.74 13.30 12.89
CA TYR A 39 8.81 12.74 12.08
C TYR A 39 8.83 13.22 10.64
N VAL A 40 7.80 13.95 10.14
CA VAL A 40 7.81 14.54 8.79
C VAL A 40 9.10 15.29 8.49
N ARG A 41 9.53 16.17 9.41
CA ARG A 41 10.78 16.93 9.24
C ARG A 41 12.06 16.09 9.27
N LYS A 42 11.95 14.83 9.72
CA LYS A 42 13.08 13.90 9.86
C LYS A 42 13.06 12.78 8.81
N PHE A 43 12.10 12.78 7.87
CA PHE A 43 11.95 11.74 6.85
C PHE A 43 13.23 11.52 6.05
N GLY A 44 13.84 12.58 5.51
CA GLY A 44 15.09 12.47 4.75
C GLY A 44 16.24 11.84 5.55
N ARG A 45 16.36 12.15 6.84
CA ARG A 45 17.37 11.56 7.72
C ARG A 45 17.06 10.08 8.00
N SER A 46 15.80 9.72 8.23
CA SER A 46 15.38 8.33 8.43
C SER A 46 15.59 7.50 7.18
N LEU A 47 15.28 8.06 6.01
CA LEU A 47 15.50 7.42 4.72
C LEU A 47 17.00 7.19 4.46
N LYS A 48 17.86 8.17 4.72
CA LYS A 48 19.32 8.01 4.60
C LYS A 48 19.84 6.89 5.51
N LYS A 49 19.34 6.80 6.74
CA LYS A 49 19.71 5.72 7.68
C LYS A 49 19.23 4.34 7.24
N SER A 50 18.11 4.26 6.54
CA SER A 50 17.55 2.99 6.04
C SER A 50 18.42 2.29 4.99
N LEU A 51 19.38 2.99 4.40
CA LEU A 51 20.34 2.45 3.43
C LEU A 51 21.45 1.61 4.08
N HIS A 52 21.64 1.69 5.39
CA HIS A 52 22.74 0.97 6.08
C HIS A 52 22.44 -0.54 6.08
N PRO A 53 23.32 -1.35 5.47
CA PRO A 53 23.17 -2.79 5.49
C PRO A 53 23.40 -3.35 6.89
N GLN A 54 22.60 -4.34 7.25
CA GLN A 54 22.73 -5.09 8.49
C GLN A 54 22.76 -6.58 8.19
N PRO A 55 23.51 -7.39 8.94
CA PRO A 55 23.58 -8.82 8.72
C PRO A 55 22.21 -9.51 8.94
N GLY A 56 21.93 -10.51 8.11
CA GLY A 56 20.82 -11.44 8.31
C GLY A 56 19.47 -11.05 7.70
N GLY A 57 19.32 -9.84 7.14
CA GLY A 57 18.03 -9.42 6.54
C GLY A 57 18.18 -8.48 5.36
N LEU A 58 17.05 -8.00 4.85
CA LEU A 58 17.03 -6.90 3.90
C LEU A 58 17.41 -5.59 4.59
N THR A 59 17.97 -4.62 3.86
CA THR A 59 18.07 -3.27 4.41
C THR A 59 16.67 -2.69 4.62
N SER A 60 16.56 -1.74 5.55
CA SER A 60 15.27 -1.04 5.75
C SER A 60 14.78 -0.36 4.47
N PHE A 61 15.68 0.10 3.62
CA PHE A 61 15.36 0.69 2.32
C PHE A 61 14.84 -0.34 1.32
N GLN A 62 15.45 -1.54 1.25
CA GLN A 62 14.96 -2.63 0.40
C GLN A 62 13.56 -3.08 0.83
N ALA A 63 13.30 -3.15 2.12
CA ALA A 63 11.97 -3.46 2.66
C ALA A 63 10.96 -2.34 2.34
N LEU A 64 11.38 -1.06 2.42
CA LEU A 64 10.55 0.07 2.00
C LEU A 64 10.24 0.00 0.51
N CYS A 65 11.23 -0.23 -0.35
CA CYS A 65 11.01 -0.36 -1.79
C CYS A 65 10.11 -1.56 -2.13
N THR A 66 10.24 -2.67 -1.42
CA THR A 66 9.37 -3.84 -1.61
C THR A 66 7.93 -3.52 -1.21
N SER A 67 7.72 -2.81 -0.10
CA SER A 67 6.37 -2.40 0.31
C SER A 67 5.80 -1.29 -0.57
N LEU A 68 6.62 -0.34 -1.01
CA LEU A 68 6.20 0.67 -1.99
C LEU A 68 5.86 0.03 -3.34
N ALA A 69 6.56 -1.01 -3.76
CA ALA A 69 6.23 -1.76 -4.98
C ALA A 69 4.80 -2.31 -4.93
N ALA A 70 4.36 -2.85 -3.80
CA ALA A 70 2.98 -3.33 -3.64
C ALA A 70 1.99 -2.17 -3.65
N ARG A 71 2.27 -1.10 -2.92
CA ARG A 71 1.42 0.10 -2.78
C ARG A 71 1.32 0.89 -4.07
N VAL A 72 2.47 1.24 -4.68
CA VAL A 72 2.53 2.08 -5.89
C VAL A 72 2.21 1.22 -7.11
N GLY A 73 0.94 0.99 -7.32
CA GLY A 73 0.38 0.19 -8.41
C GLY A 73 -0.67 0.94 -9.21
N SER A 74 -1.56 0.19 -9.83
CA SER A 74 -2.71 0.76 -10.55
C SER A 74 -3.63 1.58 -9.64
N GLY A 75 -3.61 1.35 -8.33
CA GLY A 75 -4.37 2.13 -7.34
C GLY A 75 -4.02 3.61 -7.32
N ASN A 76 -2.76 3.96 -7.52
CA ASN A 76 -2.29 5.35 -7.55
C ASN A 76 -2.66 6.10 -8.84
N LEU A 77 -3.02 5.38 -9.87
CA LEU A 77 -3.36 5.90 -11.19
C LEU A 77 -4.86 5.72 -11.46
N ALA A 78 -5.27 4.51 -11.76
CA ALA A 78 -6.67 4.17 -12.03
C ALA A 78 -7.57 4.35 -10.78
N GLY A 79 -7.08 3.99 -9.60
CA GLY A 79 -7.83 4.11 -8.34
C GLY A 79 -8.11 5.55 -7.95
N VAL A 80 -7.16 6.47 -8.14
CA VAL A 80 -7.36 7.91 -7.90
C VAL A 80 -8.39 8.48 -8.88
N THR A 81 -8.28 8.13 -10.17
CA THR A 81 -9.24 8.55 -11.17
C THR A 81 -10.64 8.02 -10.87
N LEU A 82 -10.73 6.77 -10.44
CA LEU A 82 -11.99 6.15 -10.03
C LEU A 82 -12.56 6.82 -8.75
N ALA A 83 -11.72 7.21 -7.80
CA ALA A 83 -12.16 7.96 -6.62
C ALA A 83 -12.81 9.30 -7.01
N ILE A 84 -12.19 10.02 -7.95
CA ILE A 84 -12.75 11.28 -8.46
C ILE A 84 -14.04 11.03 -9.24
N ALA A 85 -14.10 9.95 -10.03
CA ALA A 85 -15.30 9.59 -10.81
C ALA A 85 -16.50 9.20 -9.94
N THR A 86 -16.28 8.52 -8.81
CA THR A 86 -17.35 8.00 -7.94
C THR A 86 -17.67 8.91 -6.75
N GLY A 87 -16.69 9.65 -6.25
CA GLY A 87 -16.82 10.51 -5.06
C GLY A 87 -16.59 11.99 -5.33
N GLY A 88 -16.37 12.37 -6.60
CA GLY A 88 -16.02 13.73 -6.97
C GLY A 88 -14.62 14.16 -6.53
N PRO A 89 -14.20 15.39 -6.87
CA PRO A 89 -12.91 15.94 -6.47
C PRO A 89 -12.63 15.91 -4.96
N GLY A 90 -13.69 15.97 -4.14
CA GLY A 90 -13.61 15.89 -2.68
C GLY A 90 -13.04 14.57 -2.16
N ALA A 91 -13.13 13.48 -2.91
CA ALA A 91 -12.55 12.20 -2.55
C ALA A 91 -11.03 12.28 -2.35
N VAL A 92 -10.33 13.15 -3.08
CA VAL A 92 -8.89 13.37 -2.93
C VAL A 92 -8.54 13.90 -1.53
N PHE A 93 -9.32 14.82 -0.98
CA PHE A 93 -9.15 15.30 0.39
C PHE A 93 -9.28 14.15 1.40
N TRP A 94 -10.27 13.30 1.24
CA TRP A 94 -10.48 12.17 2.14
C TRP A 94 -9.44 11.07 1.96
N MET A 95 -8.83 10.94 0.78
CA MET A 95 -7.62 10.12 0.58
C MET A 95 -6.45 10.67 1.41
N TRP A 96 -6.24 11.99 1.47
CA TRP A 96 -5.19 12.58 2.32
C TRP A 96 -5.45 12.34 3.81
N VAL A 97 -6.69 12.49 4.25
CA VAL A 97 -7.08 12.20 5.65
C VAL A 97 -6.83 10.74 5.98
N SER A 98 -7.27 9.82 5.11
CA SER A 98 -7.01 8.39 5.24
C SER A 98 -5.51 8.08 5.34
N ALA A 99 -4.68 8.72 4.52
CA ALA A 99 -3.23 8.55 4.55
C ALA A 99 -2.60 9.07 5.84
N LEU A 100 -2.95 10.28 6.28
CA LEU A 100 -2.39 10.87 7.50
C LEU A 100 -2.71 10.05 8.75
N LEU A 101 -3.94 9.53 8.84
CA LEU A 101 -4.35 8.63 9.91
C LEU A 101 -3.71 7.23 9.72
N GLY A 102 -3.69 6.75 8.50
CA GLY A 102 -3.08 5.47 8.13
C GLY A 102 -1.58 5.41 8.42
N MET A 103 -0.87 6.54 8.37
CA MET A 103 0.55 6.59 8.76
C MET A 103 0.77 6.10 10.18
N ALA A 104 -0.10 6.43 11.14
CA ALA A 104 0.01 5.97 12.51
C ALA A 104 -0.31 4.47 12.64
N SER A 105 -1.30 3.98 11.91
CA SER A 105 -1.63 2.54 11.83
C SER A 105 -0.49 1.75 11.18
N SER A 106 0.09 2.27 10.10
CA SER A 106 1.24 1.65 9.42
C SER A 106 2.47 1.60 10.34
N PHE A 107 2.72 2.66 11.13
CA PHE A 107 3.75 2.63 12.16
C PHE A 107 3.51 1.50 13.17
N ALA A 108 2.29 1.36 13.65
CA ALA A 108 1.93 0.35 14.64
C ALA A 108 2.12 -1.08 14.10
N GLU A 109 1.50 -1.40 12.95
CA GLU A 109 1.55 -2.74 12.35
C GLU A 109 2.97 -3.15 11.95
N CYS A 110 3.76 -2.23 11.37
CA CYS A 110 5.12 -2.53 10.94
C CYS A 110 6.11 -2.62 12.11
N SER A 111 5.88 -1.87 13.19
CA SER A 111 6.66 -2.03 14.43
C SER A 111 6.38 -3.37 15.11
N LEU A 112 5.11 -3.79 15.16
CA LEU A 112 4.74 -5.11 15.66
C LEU A 112 5.33 -6.24 14.81
N ALA A 113 5.29 -6.12 13.49
CA ALA A 113 5.86 -7.11 12.59
C ALA A 113 7.38 -7.26 12.76
N GLN A 114 8.08 -6.15 13.00
CA GLN A 114 9.50 -6.18 13.33
C GLN A 114 9.75 -6.80 14.70
N LEU A 115 8.91 -6.52 15.70
CA LEU A 115 9.05 -7.09 17.04
C LEU A 115 8.92 -8.60 17.03
N TYR A 116 7.86 -9.13 16.39
CA TYR A 116 7.51 -10.56 16.38
C TYR A 116 8.09 -11.35 15.20
N LYS A 117 9.10 -10.81 14.50
CA LYS A 117 9.78 -11.53 13.41
C LYS A 117 10.54 -12.75 13.93
N GLU A 118 10.74 -13.72 13.05
CA GLU A 118 11.56 -14.90 13.30
C GLU A 118 12.49 -15.18 12.11
N ARG A 119 13.47 -16.06 12.31
CA ARG A 119 14.35 -16.53 11.22
C ARG A 119 13.80 -17.83 10.66
N ASP A 120 13.70 -17.90 9.32
CA ASP A 120 13.36 -19.13 8.63
C ASP A 120 14.57 -20.09 8.55
N SER A 121 14.34 -21.30 8.03
CA SER A 121 15.38 -22.31 7.85
C SER A 121 16.55 -21.86 6.95
N ARG A 122 16.39 -20.77 6.20
CA ARG A 122 17.40 -20.17 5.33
C ARG A 122 18.07 -18.96 5.97
N GLY A 123 17.81 -18.69 7.25
CA GLY A 123 18.33 -17.56 8.01
C GLY A 123 17.77 -16.19 7.57
N GLN A 124 16.64 -16.17 6.84
CA GLN A 124 15.96 -14.94 6.45
C GLN A 124 14.92 -14.54 7.49
N PHE A 125 14.77 -13.24 7.75
CA PHE A 125 13.71 -12.77 8.61
C PHE A 125 12.35 -12.92 7.92
N ARG A 126 11.40 -13.45 8.66
CA ARG A 126 9.98 -13.62 8.31
C ARG A 126 9.13 -13.07 9.43
N GLY A 127 7.96 -12.55 9.10
CA GLY A 127 7.02 -12.01 10.06
C GLY A 127 5.87 -11.31 9.35
N GLY A 128 5.07 -10.61 10.11
CA GLY A 128 3.89 -9.90 9.63
C GLY A 128 2.70 -10.13 10.55
N PRO A 129 1.47 -9.79 10.09
CA PRO A 129 0.27 -9.90 10.93
C PRO A 129 0.04 -11.27 11.52
N ALA A 130 0.20 -12.33 10.73
CA ALA A 130 0.00 -13.68 11.20
C ALA A 130 0.89 -14.01 12.42
N TRP A 131 2.13 -13.53 12.43
CA TRP A 131 3.07 -13.76 13.53
C TRP A 131 2.70 -13.00 14.79
N TYR A 132 2.34 -11.69 14.71
CA TYR A 132 1.95 -10.98 15.92
C TYR A 132 0.56 -11.37 16.42
N MET A 133 -0.34 -11.86 15.57
CA MET A 133 -1.60 -12.47 15.99
C MET A 133 -1.34 -13.79 16.74
N ALA A 134 -0.44 -14.63 16.22
CA ALA A 134 -0.15 -15.93 16.83
C ALA A 134 0.68 -15.82 18.10
N ARG A 135 1.72 -14.96 18.14
CA ARG A 135 2.64 -14.83 19.30
C ARG A 135 2.21 -13.74 20.27
N GLY A 136 1.86 -12.56 19.76
CA GLY A 136 1.51 -11.41 20.57
C GLY A 136 0.14 -11.51 21.22
N LEU A 137 -0.85 -12.04 20.50
CA LEU A 137 -2.20 -12.29 21.03
C LEU A 137 -2.42 -13.72 21.51
N GLY A 138 -1.53 -14.67 21.18
CA GLY A 138 -1.77 -16.09 21.42
C GLY A 138 -2.86 -16.69 20.51
N MET A 139 -3.36 -15.94 19.52
CA MET A 139 -4.48 -16.33 18.66
C MET A 139 -3.98 -16.87 17.31
N ARG A 140 -3.43 -18.07 17.28
CA ARG A 140 -2.94 -18.69 16.05
C ARG A 140 -4.03 -18.82 14.97
N TRP A 141 -5.29 -19.08 15.35
CA TRP A 141 -6.41 -19.17 14.40
C TRP A 141 -6.61 -17.86 13.62
N MET A 142 -6.46 -16.71 14.29
CA MET A 142 -6.57 -15.39 13.67
C MET A 142 -5.44 -15.17 12.66
N GLY A 143 -4.21 -15.59 13.00
CA GLY A 143 -3.08 -15.56 12.08
C GLY A 143 -3.28 -16.44 10.85
N VAL A 144 -3.89 -17.63 11.02
CA VAL A 144 -4.25 -18.51 9.89
C VAL A 144 -5.33 -17.87 9.03
N LEU A 145 -6.39 -17.32 9.63
CA LEU A 145 -7.44 -16.60 8.90
C LEU A 145 -6.84 -15.45 8.09
N PHE A 146 -6.00 -14.61 8.72
CA PHE A 146 -5.34 -13.50 8.04
C PHE A 146 -4.47 -13.99 6.86
N SER A 147 -3.70 -15.07 7.06
CA SER A 147 -2.85 -15.63 5.99
C SER A 147 -3.68 -16.13 4.80
N ILE A 148 -4.84 -16.75 5.04
CA ILE A 148 -5.76 -17.17 3.97
C ILE A 148 -6.31 -15.96 3.23
N LEU A 149 -6.78 -14.93 3.95
CA LEU A 149 -7.27 -13.71 3.34
C LEU A 149 -6.18 -13.01 2.51
N LEU A 150 -4.95 -12.96 3.03
CA LEU A 150 -3.83 -12.37 2.31
C LEU A 150 -3.49 -13.18 1.04
N LEU A 151 -3.50 -14.50 1.11
CA LEU A 151 -3.28 -15.34 -0.08
C LEU A 151 -4.36 -15.11 -1.14
N LEU A 152 -5.62 -14.97 -0.74
CA LEU A 152 -6.72 -14.63 -1.65
C LEU A 152 -6.55 -13.23 -2.25
N ALA A 153 -6.15 -12.24 -1.44
CA ALA A 153 -5.92 -10.89 -1.91
C ALA A 153 -4.70 -10.80 -2.84
N TYR A 154 -3.52 -11.13 -2.32
CA TYR A 154 -2.23 -10.89 -2.99
C TYR A 154 -1.79 -12.04 -3.90
N GLY A 155 -2.26 -13.26 -3.66
CA GLY A 155 -2.05 -14.39 -4.57
C GLY A 155 -2.97 -14.36 -5.79
N PHE A 156 -4.17 -13.79 -5.65
CA PHE A 156 -5.22 -13.85 -6.69
C PHE A 156 -5.70 -12.46 -7.10
N ILE A 157 -6.53 -11.81 -6.26
CA ILE A 157 -7.39 -10.70 -6.68
C ILE A 157 -6.59 -9.47 -7.08
N PHE A 158 -5.63 -9.03 -6.26
CA PHE A 158 -4.87 -7.83 -6.57
C PHE A 158 -3.97 -7.98 -7.80
N ASN A 159 -3.50 -9.19 -8.09
CA ASN A 159 -2.77 -9.46 -9.32
C ASN A 159 -3.67 -9.33 -10.56
N THR A 160 -4.95 -9.71 -10.45
CA THR A 160 -5.92 -9.50 -11.55
C THR A 160 -6.22 -8.02 -11.77
N VAL A 161 -6.32 -7.20 -10.70
CA VAL A 161 -6.48 -5.73 -10.81
C VAL A 161 -5.32 -5.09 -11.58
N GLN A 162 -4.09 -5.47 -11.20
CA GLN A 162 -2.89 -4.93 -11.84
C GLN A 162 -2.82 -5.31 -13.34
N ALA A 163 -3.02 -6.61 -13.63
CA ALA A 163 -2.99 -7.11 -15.00
C ALA A 163 -4.10 -6.52 -15.87
N ASN A 164 -5.30 -6.35 -15.32
CA ASN A 164 -6.42 -5.72 -15.98
C ASN A 164 -6.10 -4.27 -16.39
N SER A 165 -5.53 -3.49 -15.46
CA SER A 165 -5.13 -2.11 -15.72
C SER A 165 -4.08 -2.01 -16.83
N VAL A 166 -3.10 -2.93 -16.86
CA VAL A 166 -2.10 -3.00 -17.95
C VAL A 166 -2.75 -3.31 -19.28
N ALA A 167 -3.65 -4.31 -19.34
CA ALA A 167 -4.31 -4.69 -20.57
C ALA A 167 -5.14 -3.55 -21.16
N HIS A 168 -5.91 -2.85 -20.31
CA HIS A 168 -6.69 -1.68 -20.72
C HIS A 168 -5.81 -0.53 -21.19
N ALA A 169 -4.71 -0.24 -20.50
CA ALA A 169 -3.79 0.81 -20.87
C ALA A 169 -3.09 0.56 -22.21
N LEU A 170 -2.60 -0.67 -22.42
CA LEU A 170 -1.91 -1.04 -23.68
C LEU A 170 -2.87 -1.14 -24.84
N ARG A 171 -4.10 -1.59 -24.61
CA ARG A 171 -5.14 -1.60 -25.66
C ARG A 171 -5.51 -0.19 -26.09
N TYR A 172 -5.69 0.74 -25.14
CA TYR A 172 -6.05 2.13 -25.46
C TYR A 172 -4.93 2.87 -26.20
N ALA A 173 -3.67 2.68 -25.79
CA ALA A 173 -2.54 3.41 -26.36
C ALA A 173 -2.01 2.82 -27.68
N PHE A 174 -2.05 1.49 -27.84
CA PHE A 174 -1.35 0.78 -28.93
C PHE A 174 -2.23 -0.26 -29.64
N ASP A 175 -3.50 -0.35 -29.28
CA ASP A 175 -4.45 -1.37 -29.79
C ASP A 175 -3.95 -2.83 -29.63
N LEU A 176 -3.14 -3.07 -28.57
CA LEU A 176 -2.59 -4.39 -28.31
C LEU A 176 -3.68 -5.32 -27.72
N PRO A 177 -3.80 -6.56 -28.28
CA PRO A 177 -4.71 -7.55 -27.70
C PRO A 177 -4.37 -7.90 -26.25
N ALA A 178 -5.39 -8.07 -25.40
CA ALA A 178 -5.22 -8.43 -23.99
C ALA A 178 -4.40 -9.71 -23.79
N ALA A 179 -4.53 -10.71 -24.68
CA ALA A 179 -3.77 -11.95 -24.62
C ALA A 179 -2.25 -11.71 -24.81
N VAL A 180 -1.86 -10.78 -25.67
CA VAL A 180 -0.46 -10.44 -25.93
C VAL A 180 0.13 -9.69 -24.72
N SER A 181 -0.56 -8.66 -24.24
CA SER A 181 -0.13 -7.88 -23.08
C SER A 181 -0.06 -8.76 -21.81
N GLY A 182 -1.07 -9.62 -21.60
CA GLY A 182 -1.09 -10.58 -20.50
C GLY A 182 0.03 -11.63 -20.59
N GLY A 183 0.29 -12.17 -21.77
CA GLY A 183 1.35 -13.15 -22.00
C GLY A 183 2.74 -12.57 -21.74
N VAL A 184 3.04 -11.38 -22.25
CA VAL A 184 4.32 -10.71 -22.03
C VAL A 184 4.50 -10.37 -20.55
N LEU A 185 3.47 -9.79 -19.91
CA LEU A 185 3.52 -9.47 -18.48
C LEU A 185 3.74 -10.72 -17.63
N ALA A 186 3.04 -11.82 -17.91
CA ALA A 186 3.16 -13.08 -17.19
C ALA A 186 4.58 -13.65 -17.27
N VAL A 187 5.22 -13.63 -18.44
CA VAL A 187 6.61 -14.08 -18.61
C VAL A 187 7.58 -13.22 -17.81
N VAL A 188 7.47 -11.90 -17.90
CA VAL A 188 8.37 -10.97 -17.18
C VAL A 188 8.19 -11.10 -15.66
N VAL A 189 6.96 -11.23 -15.18
CA VAL A 189 6.65 -11.49 -13.77
C VAL A 189 7.27 -12.83 -13.32
N LEU A 190 7.09 -13.90 -14.09
CA LEU A 190 7.66 -15.21 -13.75
C LEU A 190 9.19 -15.12 -13.58
N LEU A 191 9.88 -14.51 -14.53
CA LEU A 191 11.34 -14.31 -14.47
C LEU A 191 11.78 -13.51 -13.22
N ALA A 192 10.98 -12.54 -12.81
CA ALA A 192 11.26 -11.75 -11.61
C ALA A 192 11.07 -12.55 -10.32
N ILE A 193 9.95 -13.29 -10.18
CA ILE A 193 9.64 -14.01 -8.95
C ILE A 193 10.50 -15.26 -8.75
N LEU A 194 11.10 -15.79 -9.81
CA LEU A 194 12.09 -16.89 -9.69
C LEU A 194 13.33 -16.50 -8.86
N ARG A 195 13.60 -15.20 -8.71
CA ARG A 195 14.76 -14.69 -7.96
C ARG A 195 14.58 -14.77 -6.43
N GLY A 196 13.37 -15.09 -5.96
CA GLY A 196 13.02 -15.16 -4.54
C GLY A 196 13.08 -13.80 -3.82
N LEU A 197 12.83 -13.79 -2.50
CA LEU A 197 12.69 -12.57 -1.68
C LEU A 197 13.87 -11.58 -1.86
N ARG A 198 15.12 -12.05 -1.70
CA ARG A 198 16.29 -11.17 -1.80
C ARG A 198 16.51 -10.62 -3.21
N GLY A 199 16.25 -11.43 -4.22
CA GLY A 199 16.37 -11.02 -5.62
C GLY A 199 15.30 -9.99 -6.00
N VAL A 200 14.08 -10.21 -5.56
CA VAL A 200 12.96 -9.25 -5.73
C VAL A 200 13.27 -7.94 -5.01
N ALA A 201 13.68 -7.97 -3.74
CA ALA A 201 14.00 -6.76 -2.99
C ALA A 201 15.13 -5.94 -3.63
N ARG A 202 16.15 -6.62 -4.20
CA ARG A 202 17.24 -5.99 -4.95
C ARG A 202 16.73 -5.36 -6.25
N LEU A 203 15.78 -5.97 -6.92
CA LEU A 203 15.16 -5.43 -8.12
C LEU A 203 14.32 -4.19 -7.78
N MET A 204 13.48 -4.28 -6.75
CA MET A 204 12.59 -3.20 -6.34
C MET A 204 13.31 -1.95 -5.84
N GLN A 205 14.49 -2.08 -5.20
CA GLN A 205 15.27 -0.92 -4.76
C GLN A 205 15.71 0.01 -5.90
N TRP A 206 15.71 -0.47 -7.15
CA TRP A 206 16.03 0.32 -8.34
C TRP A 206 14.77 0.76 -9.11
N ILE A 207 13.84 -0.18 -9.33
CA ILE A 207 12.64 0.10 -10.11
C ILE A 207 11.74 1.11 -9.40
N VAL A 208 11.50 0.94 -8.09
CA VAL A 208 10.53 1.76 -7.37
C VAL A 208 10.94 3.23 -7.28
N PRO A 209 12.17 3.59 -6.87
CA PRO A 209 12.58 4.99 -6.91
C PRO A 209 12.55 5.59 -8.32
N PHE A 210 12.96 4.82 -9.33
CA PHE A 210 12.95 5.26 -10.72
C PHE A 210 11.52 5.58 -11.19
N MET A 211 10.59 4.65 -11.03
CA MET A 211 9.20 4.83 -11.49
C MET A 211 8.49 5.95 -10.72
N ALA A 212 8.72 6.06 -9.40
CA ALA A 212 8.13 7.10 -8.58
C ALA A 212 8.67 8.49 -8.97
N LEU A 213 9.99 8.63 -9.14
CA LEU A 213 10.61 9.87 -9.56
C LEU A 213 10.18 10.28 -10.97
N LEU A 214 10.08 9.34 -11.89
CA LEU A 214 9.60 9.60 -13.25
C LEU A 214 8.17 10.16 -13.23
N TRP A 215 7.27 9.54 -12.47
CA TRP A 215 5.88 9.99 -12.33
C TRP A 215 5.78 11.37 -11.65
N ILE A 216 6.47 11.54 -10.53
CA ILE A 216 6.48 12.80 -9.78
C ILE A 216 7.08 13.93 -10.61
N ALA A 217 8.20 13.70 -11.29
CA ALA A 217 8.85 14.71 -12.13
C ALA A 217 7.94 15.15 -13.29
N THR A 218 7.32 14.19 -13.99
CA THR A 218 6.38 14.49 -15.07
C THR A 218 5.18 15.29 -14.55
N SER A 219 4.59 14.87 -13.44
CA SER A 219 3.44 15.56 -12.84
C SER A 219 3.81 16.97 -12.35
N LEU A 220 5.00 17.15 -11.79
CA LEU A 220 5.51 18.47 -11.39
C LEU A 220 5.72 19.39 -12.60
N LEU A 221 6.30 18.90 -13.69
CA LEU A 221 6.50 19.69 -14.92
C LEU A 221 5.17 20.14 -15.49
N ILE A 222 4.18 19.25 -15.56
CA ILE A 222 2.83 19.61 -16.04
C ILE A 222 2.15 20.58 -15.08
N GLY A 223 2.26 20.37 -13.76
CA GLY A 223 1.74 21.28 -12.74
C GLY A 223 2.36 22.67 -12.81
N LEU A 224 3.67 22.76 -13.02
CA LEU A 224 4.37 24.04 -13.21
C LEU A 224 3.94 24.75 -14.48
N TRP A 225 3.70 24.01 -15.57
CA TRP A 225 3.17 24.56 -16.81
C TRP A 225 1.76 25.16 -16.63
N HIS A 226 0.96 24.55 -15.76
CA HIS A 226 -0.41 24.97 -15.44
C HIS A 226 -0.53 25.60 -14.03
N ILE A 227 0.51 26.27 -13.56
CA ILE A 227 0.58 26.76 -12.16
C ILE A 227 -0.58 27.67 -11.77
N THR A 228 -1.14 28.42 -12.73
CA THR A 228 -2.29 29.30 -12.51
C THR A 228 -3.60 28.55 -12.23
N ALA A 229 -3.72 27.29 -12.66
CA ALA A 229 -4.89 26.45 -12.43
C ALA A 229 -4.83 25.72 -11.07
N LEU A 230 -3.64 25.52 -10.50
CA LEU A 230 -3.47 24.76 -9.27
C LEU A 230 -4.28 25.31 -8.07
N PRO A 231 -4.31 26.64 -7.80
CA PRO A 231 -5.12 27.17 -6.69
C PRO A 231 -6.60 26.82 -6.82
N THR A 232 -7.14 26.88 -8.04
CA THR A 232 -8.55 26.52 -8.32
C THR A 232 -8.80 25.03 -8.09
N ILE A 233 -7.87 24.16 -8.51
CA ILE A 233 -7.96 22.71 -8.28
C ILE A 233 -8.00 22.42 -6.78
N PHE A 234 -7.06 22.94 -6.00
CA PHE A 234 -7.07 22.73 -4.55
C PHE A 234 -8.33 23.29 -3.89
N ALA A 235 -8.77 24.50 -4.28
CA ALA A 235 -10.03 25.06 -3.80
C ALA A 235 -11.24 24.14 -4.10
N THR A 236 -11.29 23.56 -5.31
CA THR A 236 -12.34 22.60 -5.71
C THR A 236 -12.29 21.35 -4.84
N ILE A 237 -11.12 20.77 -4.61
CA ILE A 237 -10.95 19.60 -3.74
C ILE A 237 -11.55 19.89 -2.35
N PHE A 238 -11.17 21.00 -1.72
CA PHE A 238 -11.68 21.37 -0.40
C PHE A 238 -13.19 21.65 -0.39
N ARG A 239 -13.69 22.39 -1.37
CA ARG A 239 -15.13 22.71 -1.46
C ARG A 239 -15.98 21.46 -1.62
N CYS A 240 -15.59 20.55 -2.54
CA CYS A 240 -16.30 19.29 -2.77
C CYS A 240 -16.21 18.34 -1.57
N ALA A 241 -15.09 18.35 -0.83
CA ALA A 241 -14.94 17.50 0.34
C ALA A 241 -15.94 17.80 1.45
N PHE A 242 -16.44 19.04 1.55
CA PHE A 242 -17.38 19.51 2.57
C PHE A 242 -18.75 19.90 2.00
N GLY A 243 -19.06 19.54 0.75
CA GLY A 243 -20.36 19.77 0.12
C GLY A 243 -20.67 21.24 -0.19
N TRP A 244 -19.70 22.16 -0.11
CA TRP A 244 -19.93 23.59 -0.33
C TRP A 244 -20.23 23.96 -1.78
N GLN A 245 -19.97 23.05 -2.72
CA GLN A 245 -20.21 23.27 -4.14
C GLN A 245 -21.61 22.82 -4.59
N GLU A 246 -22.23 21.90 -3.86
CA GLU A 246 -23.58 21.37 -4.13
C GLU A 246 -24.66 22.43 -3.94
N ALA A 247 -24.49 23.33 -2.97
CA ALA A 247 -25.44 24.38 -2.69
C ALA A 247 -25.50 25.48 -3.78
N ALA A 248 -24.46 25.60 -4.60
CA ALA A 248 -24.32 26.69 -5.58
C ALA A 248 -24.67 26.33 -7.02
N ALA A 249 -24.68 25.03 -7.39
CA ALA A 249 -24.70 24.61 -8.79
C ALA A 249 -25.99 23.93 -9.27
N GLY A 250 -26.92 23.55 -8.37
CA GLY A 250 -28.19 22.87 -8.76
C GLY A 250 -28.01 21.58 -9.56
N ALA A 251 -26.77 21.11 -9.73
CA ALA A 251 -26.40 19.92 -10.47
C ALA A 251 -26.26 18.74 -9.49
N VAL A 252 -26.36 17.52 -9.99
CA VAL A 252 -26.18 16.27 -9.24
C VAL A 252 -24.78 16.27 -8.63
N GLY A 253 -24.67 16.83 -7.42
CA GLY A 253 -23.43 16.90 -6.67
C GLY A 253 -23.15 15.59 -5.96
N TYR A 254 -21.85 15.23 -5.87
CA TYR A 254 -21.45 14.11 -5.04
C TYR A 254 -21.65 14.46 -3.57
N THR A 255 -22.33 13.61 -2.81
CA THR A 255 -22.54 13.84 -1.39
C THR A 255 -21.20 13.74 -0.61
N ILE A 256 -21.13 14.42 0.54
CA ILE A 256 -19.98 14.29 1.45
C ILE A 256 -19.73 12.81 1.78
N SER A 257 -20.78 12.02 1.94
CA SER A 257 -20.70 10.59 2.22
C SER A 257 -20.02 9.82 1.08
N GLN A 258 -20.37 10.12 -0.18
CA GLN A 258 -19.74 9.50 -1.35
C GLN A 258 -18.26 9.88 -1.47
N ALA A 259 -17.95 11.17 -1.30
CA ALA A 259 -16.56 11.66 -1.31
C ALA A 259 -15.71 10.98 -0.22
N LEU A 260 -16.26 10.88 0.99
CA LEU A 260 -15.59 10.25 2.13
C LEU A 260 -15.40 8.74 1.89
N THR A 261 -16.45 8.03 1.48
CA THR A 261 -16.38 6.57 1.24
C THR A 261 -15.40 6.26 0.12
N SER A 262 -15.51 6.92 -1.03
CA SER A 262 -14.61 6.72 -2.16
C SER A 262 -13.17 7.09 -1.81
N GLY A 263 -12.97 8.19 -1.09
CA GLY A 263 -11.65 8.64 -0.65
C GLY A 263 -10.98 7.65 0.29
N PHE A 264 -11.68 7.14 1.30
CA PHE A 264 -11.13 6.12 2.21
C PHE A 264 -10.88 4.79 1.52
N GLN A 265 -11.82 4.33 0.70
CA GLN A 265 -11.72 3.07 -0.02
C GLN A 265 -10.53 3.05 -0.99
N ARG A 266 -10.43 4.06 -1.85
CA ARG A 266 -9.32 4.16 -2.82
C ARG A 266 -8.00 4.57 -2.15
N GLY A 267 -8.05 5.40 -1.10
CA GLY A 267 -6.90 5.73 -0.27
C GLY A 267 -6.28 4.50 0.37
N MET A 268 -7.10 3.64 0.98
CA MET A 268 -6.63 2.40 1.58
C MET A 268 -6.10 1.40 0.54
N PHE A 269 -6.76 1.28 -0.61
CA PHE A 269 -6.27 0.43 -1.71
C PHE A 269 -4.89 0.86 -2.20
N SER A 270 -4.62 2.18 -2.23
CA SER A 270 -3.32 2.72 -2.61
C SER A 270 -2.28 2.50 -1.49
N ASN A 271 -2.52 3.05 -0.31
CA ASN A 271 -1.49 3.12 0.73
C ASN A 271 -1.36 1.89 1.62
N GLU A 272 -2.32 0.96 1.57
CA GLU A 272 -2.37 -0.31 2.31
C GLU A 272 -2.24 -0.17 3.84
N ALA A 273 -2.36 1.03 4.39
CA ALA A 273 -2.14 1.27 5.81
C ALA A 273 -3.27 0.69 6.67
N GLY A 274 -2.91 -0.15 7.63
CA GLY A 274 -3.87 -0.87 8.47
C GLY A 274 -4.42 -2.16 7.85
N MET A 275 -4.09 -2.46 6.58
CA MET A 275 -4.51 -3.68 5.91
C MET A 275 -3.65 -4.90 6.30
N GLY A 276 -2.44 -4.67 6.81
CA GLY A 276 -1.55 -5.74 7.23
C GLY A 276 -0.67 -6.33 6.14
N SER A 277 -0.61 -5.73 4.97
CA SER A 277 0.24 -6.19 3.85
C SER A 277 1.70 -5.77 4.02
N SER A 278 1.95 -4.48 4.19
CA SER A 278 3.28 -3.90 4.37
C SER A 278 4.10 -4.50 5.51
N PRO A 279 3.51 -4.93 6.63
CA PRO A 279 4.22 -5.63 7.69
C PRO A 279 5.01 -6.85 7.23
N ASN A 280 4.58 -7.52 6.14
CA ASN A 280 5.30 -8.66 5.57
C ASN A 280 6.69 -8.26 5.01
N ALA A 281 6.79 -7.11 4.34
CA ALA A 281 8.07 -6.56 3.91
C ALA A 281 8.85 -5.98 5.08
N ALA A 282 8.16 -5.27 5.99
CA ALA A 282 8.78 -4.67 7.16
C ALA A 282 9.51 -5.70 8.03
N ALA A 283 8.91 -6.86 8.26
CA ALA A 283 9.50 -7.92 9.06
C ALA A 283 10.79 -8.51 8.45
N ALA A 284 10.90 -8.53 7.12
CA ALA A 284 12.06 -9.07 6.43
C ALA A 284 13.33 -8.19 6.58
N ALA A 285 13.17 -6.97 7.11
CA ALA A 285 14.30 -6.06 7.30
C ALA A 285 15.11 -6.38 8.56
N ALA A 286 16.44 -6.25 8.44
CA ALA A 286 17.32 -6.00 9.56
C ALA A 286 17.36 -4.48 9.78
N SER A 287 16.56 -3.98 10.71
CA SER A 287 16.34 -2.55 10.88
C SER A 287 17.56 -1.82 11.47
N TRP A 288 17.81 -0.60 10.97
CA TRP A 288 18.78 0.30 11.53
C TRP A 288 18.14 1.68 11.84
N PRO A 289 18.25 2.21 13.04
CA PRO A 289 18.83 1.60 14.27
C PRO A 289 18.12 0.28 14.66
N PRO A 290 18.79 -0.60 15.46
CA PRO A 290 18.26 -1.92 15.82
C PRO A 290 17.11 -1.81 16.84
N HIS A 291 15.97 -1.33 16.38
CA HIS A 291 14.76 -1.09 17.17
C HIS A 291 13.51 -1.28 16.29
N PRO A 292 12.46 -1.98 16.75
CA PRO A 292 11.25 -2.23 15.96
C PRO A 292 10.61 -0.96 15.39
N ALA A 293 10.53 0.11 16.19
CA ALA A 293 9.98 1.39 15.76
C ALA A 293 10.73 2.04 14.60
N ALA A 294 12.01 1.70 14.40
CA ALA A 294 12.79 2.27 13.28
C ALA A 294 12.18 1.88 11.95
N GLN A 295 11.80 0.62 11.78
CA GLN A 295 11.15 0.14 10.56
C GLN A 295 9.71 0.64 10.45
N GLY A 296 8.99 0.77 11.56
CA GLY A 296 7.67 1.40 11.58
C GLY A 296 7.70 2.83 11.03
N ILE A 297 8.71 3.63 11.41
CA ILE A 297 8.91 4.99 10.89
C ILE A 297 9.21 4.97 9.38
N VAL A 298 10.06 4.04 8.92
CA VAL A 298 10.40 3.91 7.50
C VAL A 298 9.16 3.57 6.67
N GLN A 299 8.33 2.65 7.14
CA GLN A 299 7.09 2.26 6.45
C GLN A 299 6.02 3.37 6.47
N MET A 300 5.95 4.15 7.53
CA MET A 300 5.12 5.35 7.61
C MET A 300 5.50 6.39 6.55
N ILE A 301 6.80 6.55 6.24
CA ILE A 301 7.26 7.39 5.13
C ILE A 301 6.73 6.86 3.79
N GLY A 302 6.65 5.54 3.63
CA GLY A 302 6.08 4.91 2.44
C GLY A 302 4.63 5.33 2.21
N VAL A 303 3.78 5.36 3.25
CA VAL A 303 2.39 5.83 3.16
C VAL A 303 2.33 7.29 2.71
N PHE A 304 3.20 8.15 3.25
CA PHE A 304 3.28 9.56 2.86
C PHE A 304 3.65 9.72 1.37
N ILE A 305 4.69 9.04 0.92
CA ILE A 305 5.15 9.11 -0.48
C ILE A 305 4.02 8.63 -1.41
N ASP A 306 3.40 7.51 -1.08
CA ASP A 306 2.35 6.91 -1.88
C ASP A 306 1.12 7.82 -2.00
N ALA A 307 0.45 8.10 -0.90
CA ALA A 307 -0.86 8.75 -0.94
C ALA A 307 -0.76 10.28 -1.02
N ILE A 308 0.17 10.91 -0.31
CA ILE A 308 0.26 12.39 -0.31
C ILE A 308 1.01 12.90 -1.54
N VAL A 309 2.02 12.17 -2.03
CA VAL A 309 2.80 12.65 -3.17
C VAL A 309 2.28 12.05 -4.47
N ILE A 310 2.30 10.72 -4.62
CA ILE A 310 2.00 10.06 -5.90
C ILE A 310 0.51 10.16 -6.25
N CYS A 311 -0.41 9.90 -5.32
CA CYS A 311 -1.85 10.02 -5.61
C CYS A 311 -2.26 11.47 -5.87
N THR A 312 -1.66 12.46 -5.18
CA THR A 312 -1.93 13.87 -5.46
C THR A 312 -1.44 14.25 -6.85
N ALA A 313 -0.28 13.76 -7.28
CA ALA A 313 0.22 13.96 -8.64
C ALA A 313 -0.78 13.43 -9.68
N SER A 314 -1.32 12.24 -9.48
CA SER A 314 -2.34 11.66 -10.36
C SER A 314 -3.64 12.48 -10.36
N ALA A 315 -4.10 12.92 -9.19
CA ALA A 315 -5.31 13.74 -9.06
C ALA A 315 -5.17 15.08 -9.81
N ILE A 316 -4.01 15.74 -9.69
CA ILE A 316 -3.73 17.01 -10.39
C ILE A 316 -3.79 16.80 -11.91
N ILE A 317 -3.18 15.74 -12.46
CA ILE A 317 -3.22 15.44 -13.89
C ILE A 317 -4.66 15.26 -14.37
N VAL A 318 -5.47 14.48 -13.66
CA VAL A 318 -6.86 14.23 -14.00
C VAL A 318 -7.70 15.51 -13.96
N MET A 319 -7.48 16.36 -12.97
CA MET A 319 -8.26 17.58 -12.76
C MET A 319 -7.81 18.77 -13.64
N LEU A 320 -6.59 18.76 -14.15
CA LEU A 320 -6.09 19.77 -15.08
C LEU A 320 -6.69 19.62 -16.48
N ALA A 321 -7.06 18.40 -16.88
CA ALA A 321 -7.58 18.15 -18.22
C ALA A 321 -9.06 18.60 -18.32
N PRO A 322 -9.40 19.53 -19.22
CA PRO A 322 -10.78 19.91 -19.45
C PRO A 322 -11.59 18.74 -20.02
N ARG A 323 -12.80 18.55 -19.49
CA ARG A 323 -13.76 17.56 -20.00
C ARG A 323 -15.02 18.27 -20.48
N PRO A 324 -15.46 18.00 -21.71
CA PRO A 324 -16.64 18.66 -22.26
C PRO A 324 -17.93 18.39 -21.48
N ASP A 325 -18.08 17.17 -20.93
CA ASP A 325 -19.32 16.67 -20.38
C ASP A 325 -19.28 16.41 -18.86
N ASN A 326 -18.19 16.73 -18.17
CA ASN A 326 -17.96 16.39 -16.74
C ASN A 326 -18.20 14.91 -16.38
N GLU A 327 -18.29 14.02 -17.36
CA GLU A 327 -18.52 12.60 -17.18
C GLU A 327 -17.19 11.84 -17.20
N TYR A 328 -16.93 11.10 -16.10
CA TYR A 328 -15.88 10.11 -16.07
C TYR A 328 -16.45 8.76 -16.50
N THR A 329 -15.72 8.07 -17.39
CA THR A 329 -16.21 6.81 -17.96
C THR A 329 -16.15 5.62 -17.00
N LEU A 330 -15.74 5.83 -15.76
CA LEU A 330 -15.48 4.79 -14.75
C LEU A 330 -14.41 3.75 -15.19
N ASN A 331 -13.64 4.07 -16.21
CA ASN A 331 -12.55 3.24 -16.75
C ASN A 331 -11.17 3.65 -16.17
N GLY A 332 -11.14 4.31 -15.03
CA GLY A 332 -9.98 4.71 -14.28
C GLY A 332 -8.70 5.03 -15.06
N ILE A 333 -8.07 4.00 -15.65
CA ILE A 333 -6.81 4.19 -16.35
C ILE A 333 -6.97 4.90 -17.71
N GLN A 334 -8.04 4.61 -18.44
CA GLN A 334 -8.30 5.26 -19.74
C GLN A 334 -8.64 6.74 -19.57
N ASP A 335 -9.32 7.09 -18.49
CA ASP A 335 -9.59 8.48 -18.13
C ASP A 335 -8.30 9.24 -17.85
N LEU A 336 -7.32 8.62 -17.16
CA LEU A 336 -6.00 9.20 -16.95
C LEU A 336 -5.19 9.33 -18.24
N GLN A 337 -5.26 8.33 -19.14
CA GLN A 337 -4.62 8.36 -20.45
C GLN A 337 -5.18 9.47 -21.32
N HIS A 338 -6.50 9.64 -21.30
CA HIS A 338 -7.16 10.75 -22.00
C HIS A 338 -6.71 12.10 -21.44
N ALA A 339 -6.75 12.27 -20.12
CA ALA A 339 -6.28 13.49 -19.44
C ALA A 339 -4.84 13.85 -19.83
N MET A 340 -3.95 12.85 -19.81
CA MET A 340 -2.55 13.07 -20.18
C MET A 340 -2.41 13.43 -21.66
N SER A 341 -3.16 12.79 -22.55
CA SER A 341 -3.14 13.12 -23.99
C SER A 341 -3.65 14.53 -24.28
N VAL A 342 -4.61 15.03 -23.52
CA VAL A 342 -5.08 16.42 -23.61
C VAL A 342 -4.00 17.40 -23.19
N LEU A 343 -3.24 17.08 -22.14
CA LEU A 343 -2.24 17.99 -21.56
C LEU A 343 -0.92 18.03 -22.34
N VAL A 344 -0.46 16.89 -22.87
CA VAL A 344 0.86 16.77 -23.49
C VAL A 344 0.85 16.27 -24.95
N GLY A 345 -0.33 16.01 -25.49
CA GLY A 345 -0.49 15.53 -26.87
C GLY A 345 -0.50 14.01 -27.03
N GLY A 346 -0.45 13.53 -28.26
CA GLY A 346 -0.71 12.12 -28.63
C GLY A 346 0.20 11.08 -27.99
N TRP A 347 1.38 11.44 -27.49
CA TRP A 347 2.27 10.52 -26.79
C TRP A 347 1.84 10.26 -25.33
N GLY A 348 0.93 11.08 -24.77
CA GLY A 348 0.50 11.01 -23.38
C GLY A 348 -0.12 9.66 -23.01
N ALA A 349 -0.97 9.09 -23.85
CA ALA A 349 -1.57 7.77 -23.62
C ALA A 349 -0.50 6.66 -23.56
N GLY A 350 0.50 6.69 -24.45
CA GLY A 350 1.61 5.75 -24.46
C GLY A 350 2.50 5.87 -23.23
N PHE A 351 2.75 7.10 -22.77
CA PHE A 351 3.50 7.34 -21.53
C PHE A 351 2.78 6.77 -20.31
N ILE A 352 1.48 6.99 -20.17
CA ILE A 352 0.69 6.40 -19.08
C ILE A 352 0.71 4.86 -19.16
N ALA A 353 0.61 4.28 -20.37
CA ALA A 353 0.71 2.83 -20.53
C ALA A 353 2.05 2.28 -20.00
N LEU A 354 3.16 2.98 -20.28
CA LEU A 354 4.47 2.63 -19.73
C LEU A 354 4.51 2.74 -18.19
N ILE A 355 3.99 3.82 -17.63
CA ILE A 355 3.93 4.03 -16.18
C ILE A 355 3.09 2.94 -15.51
N VAL A 356 1.91 2.63 -16.04
CA VAL A 356 1.04 1.57 -15.53
C VAL A 356 1.74 0.21 -15.60
N LEU A 357 2.44 -0.08 -16.68
CA LEU A 357 3.20 -1.32 -16.83
C LEU A 357 4.26 -1.46 -15.73
N LEU A 358 5.03 -0.40 -15.46
CA LEU A 358 6.06 -0.41 -14.40
C LEU A 358 5.43 -0.56 -13.01
N PHE A 359 4.38 0.19 -12.72
CA PHE A 359 3.69 0.17 -11.44
C PHE A 359 3.02 -1.19 -11.19
N ALA A 360 2.27 -1.69 -12.16
CA ALA A 360 1.59 -2.98 -12.04
C ALA A 360 2.57 -4.16 -11.97
N PHE A 361 3.64 -4.15 -12.77
CA PHE A 361 4.67 -5.17 -12.70
C PHE A 361 5.31 -5.23 -11.31
N SER A 362 5.74 -4.09 -10.78
CA SER A 362 6.34 -4.05 -9.43
C SER A 362 5.38 -4.52 -8.36
N SER A 363 4.09 -4.16 -8.46
CA SER A 363 3.06 -4.58 -7.52
C SER A 363 2.83 -6.09 -7.56
N ILE A 364 2.68 -6.70 -8.73
CA ILE A 364 2.49 -8.15 -8.87
C ILE A 364 3.66 -8.92 -8.26
N VAL A 365 4.90 -8.46 -8.50
CA VAL A 365 6.11 -9.09 -7.95
C VAL A 365 6.18 -8.96 -6.44
N ALA A 366 5.81 -7.81 -5.87
CA ALA A 366 5.73 -7.60 -4.42
C ALA A 366 4.59 -8.39 -3.77
N ASN A 367 3.44 -8.47 -4.43
CA ASN A 367 2.29 -9.28 -4.00
C ASN A 367 2.68 -10.75 -3.85
N TYR A 368 3.44 -11.29 -4.80
CA TYR A 368 3.98 -12.65 -4.72
C TYR A 368 4.84 -12.84 -3.46
N VAL A 369 5.69 -11.88 -3.11
CA VAL A 369 6.53 -11.96 -1.90
C VAL A 369 5.68 -12.01 -0.63
N TYR A 370 4.62 -11.24 -0.56
CA TYR A 370 3.69 -11.26 0.58
C TYR A 370 2.96 -12.61 0.68
N ALA A 371 2.49 -13.13 -0.44
CA ALA A 371 1.83 -14.42 -0.50
C ALA A 371 2.81 -15.55 -0.10
N GLU A 372 4.04 -15.55 -0.61
CA GLU A 372 5.08 -16.52 -0.24
C GLU A 372 5.38 -16.48 1.27
N ASN A 373 5.48 -15.28 1.86
CA ASN A 373 5.71 -15.12 3.29
C ASN A 373 4.60 -15.78 4.12
N ASN A 374 3.34 -15.64 3.72
CA ASN A 374 2.21 -16.25 4.42
C ASN A 374 2.09 -17.78 4.21
N LEU A 375 2.56 -18.32 3.08
CA LEU A 375 2.74 -19.76 2.93
C LEU A 375 3.74 -20.32 3.95
N VAL A 376 4.82 -19.59 4.23
CA VAL A 376 5.80 -20.01 5.26
C VAL A 376 5.12 -20.07 6.63
N PHE A 377 4.30 -19.08 7.01
CA PHE A 377 3.54 -19.10 8.26
C PHE A 377 2.60 -20.32 8.35
N LEU A 378 1.96 -20.69 7.25
CA LEU A 378 1.08 -21.86 7.15
C LEU A 378 1.85 -23.18 7.10
N ARG A 379 3.19 -23.17 7.15
CA ARG A 379 4.08 -24.34 6.99
C ARG A 379 3.94 -25.02 5.63
N LEU A 380 3.62 -24.23 4.61
CA LEU A 380 3.52 -24.65 3.21
C LEU A 380 4.74 -24.14 2.40
N ASP A 381 5.92 -24.25 2.98
CA ASP A 381 7.20 -23.77 2.43
C ASP A 381 7.93 -24.80 1.55
N LYS A 382 7.33 -25.99 1.35
CA LYS A 382 7.91 -27.02 0.48
C LYS A 382 7.93 -26.54 -0.99
N PRO A 383 8.94 -26.93 -1.78
CA PRO A 383 9.09 -26.47 -3.17
C PRO A 383 7.83 -26.59 -4.03
N ARG A 384 7.06 -27.68 -3.85
CA ARG A 384 5.81 -27.91 -4.59
C ARG A 384 4.76 -26.81 -4.37
N TYR A 385 4.63 -26.29 -3.15
CA TYR A 385 3.65 -25.22 -2.83
C TYR A 385 4.13 -23.87 -3.34
N ILE A 386 5.43 -23.59 -3.25
CA ILE A 386 6.05 -22.40 -3.81
C ILE A 386 5.89 -22.35 -5.34
N TRP A 387 6.10 -23.48 -6.02
CA TRP A 387 5.83 -23.60 -7.46
C TRP A 387 4.34 -23.45 -7.77
N GLY A 388 3.46 -24.02 -6.96
CA GLY A 388 2.02 -23.82 -7.06
C GLY A 388 1.64 -22.33 -7.00
N LEU A 389 2.21 -21.57 -6.05
CA LEU A 389 1.97 -20.14 -5.95
C LEU A 389 2.49 -19.36 -7.18
N ARG A 390 3.67 -19.73 -7.73
CA ARG A 390 4.22 -19.11 -8.93
C ARG A 390 3.31 -19.31 -10.14
N ILE A 391 2.89 -20.56 -10.36
CA ILE A 391 1.94 -20.89 -11.44
C ILE A 391 0.63 -20.13 -11.25
N LEU A 392 0.10 -20.10 -10.03
CA LEU A 392 -1.11 -19.36 -9.71
C LEU A 392 -0.98 -17.87 -9.99
N THR A 393 0.13 -17.24 -9.60
CA THR A 393 0.39 -15.83 -9.89
C THR A 393 0.37 -15.57 -11.40
N VAL A 394 1.03 -16.40 -12.20
CA VAL A 394 1.03 -16.31 -13.67
C VAL A 394 -0.37 -16.47 -14.25
N LEU A 395 -1.13 -17.46 -13.76
CA LEU A 395 -2.51 -17.67 -14.19
C LEU A 395 -3.42 -16.46 -13.86
N MET A 396 -3.25 -15.87 -12.68
CA MET A 396 -4.03 -14.69 -12.28
C MET A 396 -3.68 -13.46 -13.11
N VAL A 397 -2.43 -13.31 -13.54
CA VAL A 397 -2.05 -12.27 -14.50
C VAL A 397 -2.75 -12.47 -15.84
N LEU A 398 -2.76 -13.70 -16.37
CA LEU A 398 -3.44 -14.01 -17.63
C LEU A 398 -4.97 -13.82 -17.52
N LEU A 399 -5.59 -14.34 -16.49
CA LEU A 399 -7.02 -14.21 -16.25
C LEU A 399 -7.44 -12.75 -16.02
N GLY A 400 -6.62 -11.97 -15.32
CA GLY A 400 -6.88 -10.57 -15.02
C GLY A 400 -7.06 -9.72 -16.26
N THR A 401 -6.40 -10.04 -17.36
CA THR A 401 -6.55 -9.32 -18.62
C THR A 401 -7.90 -9.59 -19.33
N MET A 402 -8.62 -10.63 -18.92
CA MET A 402 -9.87 -11.09 -19.55
C MET A 402 -11.12 -10.78 -18.71
N VAL A 403 -10.96 -10.48 -17.43
CA VAL A 403 -12.09 -10.24 -16.50
C VAL A 403 -12.58 -8.80 -16.62
N SER A 404 -13.89 -8.60 -16.41
CA SER A 404 -14.50 -7.27 -16.48
C SER A 404 -14.07 -6.38 -15.31
N LEU A 405 -13.80 -5.11 -15.58
CA LEU A 405 -13.30 -4.12 -14.65
C LEU A 405 -14.13 -4.01 -13.33
N PRO A 406 -15.47 -3.92 -13.37
CA PRO A 406 -16.28 -3.78 -12.16
C PRO A 406 -16.15 -4.96 -11.20
N VAL A 407 -16.14 -6.20 -11.72
CA VAL A 407 -16.02 -7.42 -10.90
C VAL A 407 -14.66 -7.46 -10.19
N VAL A 408 -13.59 -7.08 -10.90
CA VAL A 408 -12.23 -7.07 -10.36
C VAL A 408 -12.12 -6.10 -9.19
N TRP A 409 -12.58 -4.86 -9.37
CA TRP A 409 -12.52 -3.83 -8.33
C TRP A 409 -13.43 -4.14 -7.12
N GLN A 410 -14.65 -4.59 -7.36
CA GLN A 410 -15.57 -4.95 -6.26
C GLN A 410 -15.03 -6.13 -5.43
N SER A 411 -14.41 -7.12 -6.07
CA SER A 411 -13.78 -8.24 -5.38
C SER A 411 -12.57 -7.79 -4.55
N ALA A 412 -11.77 -6.87 -5.10
CA ALA A 412 -10.63 -6.28 -4.40
C ALA A 412 -11.07 -5.51 -3.14
N ASP A 413 -12.14 -4.73 -3.25
CA ASP A 413 -12.68 -3.95 -2.15
C ASP A 413 -13.18 -4.83 -0.99
N ILE A 414 -13.85 -5.95 -1.30
CA ILE A 414 -14.33 -6.90 -0.29
C ILE A 414 -13.17 -7.56 0.46
N ILE A 415 -12.22 -8.12 -0.26
CA ILE A 415 -11.10 -8.83 0.37
C ILE A 415 -10.21 -7.87 1.17
N MET A 416 -10.03 -6.65 0.69
CA MET A 416 -9.32 -5.59 1.38
C MET A 416 -9.99 -5.24 2.72
N ALA A 417 -11.30 -5.09 2.72
CA ALA A 417 -12.06 -4.82 3.93
C ALA A 417 -11.92 -5.95 4.96
N LEU A 418 -12.04 -7.20 4.54
CA LEU A 418 -11.90 -8.36 5.44
C LEU A 418 -10.49 -8.47 6.03
N MET A 419 -9.46 -8.23 5.23
CA MET A 419 -8.08 -8.19 5.72
C MET A 419 -7.88 -7.08 6.74
N ALA A 420 -8.35 -5.87 6.41
CA ALA A 420 -8.20 -4.71 7.27
C ALA A 420 -8.97 -4.86 8.59
N MET A 421 -10.18 -5.40 8.58
CA MET A 421 -10.95 -5.68 9.79
C MET A 421 -10.17 -6.62 10.71
N THR A 422 -9.62 -7.69 10.16
CA THR A 422 -8.83 -8.67 10.92
C THR A 422 -7.56 -8.02 11.49
N ASN A 423 -6.83 -7.28 10.67
CA ASN A 423 -5.57 -6.67 11.06
C ASN A 423 -5.74 -5.50 12.03
N LEU A 424 -6.67 -4.57 11.76
CA LEU A 424 -6.93 -3.43 12.64
C LEU A 424 -7.40 -3.89 14.03
N THR A 425 -8.23 -4.92 14.10
CA THR A 425 -8.62 -5.53 15.37
C THR A 425 -7.40 -6.06 16.12
N ALA A 426 -6.50 -6.77 15.44
CA ALA A 426 -5.30 -7.32 16.07
C ALA A 426 -4.37 -6.23 16.60
N ILE A 427 -4.08 -5.18 15.80
CA ILE A 427 -3.18 -4.12 16.23
C ILE A 427 -3.79 -3.24 17.34
N LEU A 428 -5.12 -3.07 17.36
CA LEU A 428 -5.81 -2.39 18.45
C LEU A 428 -5.69 -3.18 19.77
N LEU A 429 -5.85 -4.51 19.72
CA LEU A 429 -5.62 -5.39 20.87
C LEU A 429 -4.16 -5.35 21.35
N LEU A 430 -3.21 -5.21 20.42
CA LEU A 430 -1.76 -5.07 20.71
C LEU A 430 -1.33 -3.62 20.97
N SER A 431 -2.28 -2.69 21.10
CA SER A 431 -1.96 -1.28 21.30
C SER A 431 -1.09 -1.00 22.54
N PRO A 432 -1.19 -1.73 23.68
CA PRO A 432 -0.25 -1.56 24.79
C PRO A 432 1.20 -1.85 24.38
N THR A 433 1.44 -2.89 23.60
CA THR A 433 2.77 -3.24 23.08
C THR A 433 3.30 -2.14 22.13
N VAL A 434 2.46 -1.62 21.25
CA VAL A 434 2.82 -0.49 20.36
C VAL A 434 3.23 0.74 21.19
N ARG A 435 2.51 1.04 22.26
CA ARG A 435 2.82 2.14 23.17
C ARG A 435 4.20 1.97 23.82
N ILE A 436 4.52 0.77 24.28
CA ILE A 436 5.84 0.45 24.88
C ILE A 436 6.93 0.70 23.85
N ILE A 437 6.84 0.12 22.65
CA ILE A 437 7.83 0.28 21.57
C ILE A 437 8.01 1.76 21.22
N ALA A 438 6.92 2.49 20.99
CA ALA A 438 6.97 3.90 20.62
C ALA A 438 7.58 4.76 21.73
N SER A 439 7.20 4.51 22.98
CA SER A 439 7.70 5.27 24.14
C SER A 439 9.18 5.03 24.38
N ASP A 440 9.64 3.78 24.28
CA ASP A 440 11.05 3.43 24.44
C ASP A 440 11.91 4.10 23.36
N TYR A 441 11.52 3.98 22.09
CA TYR A 441 12.20 4.63 20.97
C TYR A 441 12.29 6.15 21.16
N LEU A 442 11.17 6.80 21.48
CA LEU A 442 11.12 8.25 21.68
C LEU A 442 11.92 8.71 22.88
N ARG A 443 11.97 7.93 23.97
CA ARG A 443 12.78 8.21 25.15
C ARG A 443 14.27 8.21 24.81
N GLN A 444 14.76 7.13 24.16
CA GLN A 444 16.16 7.02 23.76
C GLN A 444 16.56 8.15 22.79
N ARG A 445 15.69 8.51 21.85
CA ARG A 445 15.94 9.62 20.93
C ARG A 445 15.99 10.99 21.61
N ARG A 446 15.23 11.21 22.69
CA ARG A 446 15.29 12.44 23.48
C ARG A 446 16.60 12.58 24.24
N LEU A 447 17.12 11.47 24.72
CA LEU A 447 18.41 11.39 25.42
C LEU A 447 19.61 11.49 24.48
N GLY A 448 19.39 11.62 23.16
CA GLY A 448 20.47 11.66 22.17
C GLY A 448 21.13 10.30 21.88
N ILE A 449 20.63 9.23 22.50
CA ILE A 449 21.17 7.88 22.37
C ILE A 449 20.66 7.24 21.07
N GLN A 450 21.45 6.39 20.43
CA GLN A 450 20.99 5.57 19.33
C GLN A 450 20.00 4.53 19.85
N PRO A 451 18.74 4.51 19.33
CA PRO A 451 17.75 3.57 19.81
C PRO A 451 18.16 2.12 19.56
N THR A 452 18.18 1.34 20.61
CA THR A 452 18.38 -0.11 20.59
C THR A 452 17.26 -0.76 21.40
N PHE A 453 16.71 -1.85 20.89
CA PHE A 453 15.65 -2.57 21.58
C PHE A 453 16.27 -3.71 22.41
N ASP A 454 16.05 -3.65 23.71
CA ASP A 454 16.46 -4.66 24.67
C ASP A 454 15.20 -5.35 25.23
N ALA A 455 14.93 -6.56 24.75
CA ALA A 455 13.74 -7.31 25.13
C ALA A 455 13.72 -7.65 26.63
N THR A 456 14.88 -7.83 27.27
CA THR A 456 14.99 -8.21 28.69
C THR A 456 14.39 -7.18 29.64
N ARG A 457 14.25 -5.92 29.18
CA ARG A 457 13.56 -4.85 29.92
C ARG A 457 12.05 -5.01 30.00
N TYR A 458 11.49 -5.88 29.18
CA TYR A 458 10.06 -6.11 29.02
C TYR A 458 9.74 -7.61 29.08
N PRO A 459 9.75 -8.25 30.29
CA PRO A 459 9.65 -9.70 30.45
C PRO A 459 8.41 -10.30 29.75
N ASP A 460 7.27 -9.60 29.82
CA ASP A 460 6.02 -10.07 29.20
C ASP A 460 6.12 -10.13 27.66
N ILE A 461 6.90 -9.22 27.07
CA ILE A 461 7.15 -9.21 25.61
C ILE A 461 8.23 -10.24 25.29
N ASP A 462 9.31 -10.31 26.06
CA ASP A 462 10.45 -11.20 25.80
C ASP A 462 10.02 -12.67 25.70
N GLN A 463 9.10 -13.12 26.57
CA GLN A 463 8.54 -14.46 26.54
C GLN A 463 7.77 -14.80 25.27
N GLN A 464 7.27 -13.81 24.56
CA GLN A 464 6.50 -13.97 23.31
C GLN A 464 7.39 -13.97 22.07
N LEU A 465 8.65 -13.54 22.19
CA LEU A 465 9.53 -13.37 21.03
C LEU A 465 10.12 -14.69 20.54
N ALA A 466 10.49 -14.73 19.28
CA ALA A 466 11.26 -15.83 18.72
C ALA A 466 12.70 -15.78 19.24
N PRO A 467 13.29 -16.92 19.62
CA PRO A 467 14.71 -16.97 20.01
C PRO A 467 15.62 -16.40 18.91
N GLY A 468 16.62 -15.60 19.28
CA GLY A 468 17.59 -15.03 18.34
C GLY A 468 17.09 -13.87 17.48
N ALA A 469 15.83 -13.41 17.61
CA ALA A 469 15.33 -12.29 16.83
C ALA A 469 15.91 -10.93 17.27
N TRP A 470 16.13 -10.74 18.58
CA TRP A 470 16.59 -9.48 19.19
C TRP A 470 17.77 -9.65 20.17
N ASN A 471 18.13 -10.89 20.56
CA ASN A 471 19.16 -11.17 21.57
C ASN A 471 20.56 -11.34 21.00
N GLU A 472 20.75 -11.33 19.68
CA GLU A 472 22.05 -11.53 19.01
C GLU A 472 22.63 -10.23 18.40
N LEU A 473 22.20 -9.07 18.87
CA LEU A 473 22.85 -7.83 18.44
C LEU A 473 24.21 -7.70 19.13
N PRO A 474 25.31 -7.42 18.38
CA PRO A 474 26.61 -7.21 19.01
C PRO A 474 26.48 -6.11 20.07
N ARG A 475 26.84 -6.43 21.29
CA ARG A 475 27.09 -5.42 22.33
C ARG A 475 28.43 -4.78 21.95
N GLU A 476 28.40 -3.62 21.27
CA GLU A 476 29.53 -2.72 21.22
C GLU A 476 29.67 -1.96 22.50
#